data_9fc12ecbff3d6a83243a8c2c740c19c3
#
_entry.id   9fc12ecbff3d6a83243a8c2c740c19c3
#
_cell.length_a   1.000
_cell.length_b   1.000
_cell.length_c   1.000
_cell.angle_alpha   90.00
_cell.angle_beta   90.00
_cell.angle_gamma   90.00
#
_symmetry.space_group_name_H-M   'P 1'
#
loop_
_entity.id
_entity.type
_entity.pdbx_description
1 polymer ?
#
loop_
_entity_poly.entity_id
_entity_poly.type
_entity_poly.pdbx_seq_one_letter_code
_entity_poly.pdbx_strand_id
1 'polypeptide(L)'
;MANPTTKQELLASISDGYAKLCDQIGKLSEEEAVAAFGFASDPKKCGVRWQYDRCLRDLLIHLHEWQVLMRDFVQNIREGHPRDYLPDEYRRNYHEMDKMLVEKHQQTPLDEAKRLLQQTHEEMLRLAGSFTDEELFTKGYYKNTYTTSMAAYFVSVTTSPYGQAVKLLKTHQKKCRK
;
A
#
# COMPACT_ATOMS: atom_id res chain seq x y z
N MET A 1 10.53 -9.02 -9.09
CA MET A 1 10.13 -8.42 -10.38
C MET A 1 11.09 -7.27 -10.64
N ALA A 2 11.50 -7.04 -11.90
CA ALA A 2 12.26 -5.85 -12.23
C ALA A 2 11.41 -4.60 -11.97
N ASN A 3 12.04 -3.47 -11.63
CA ASN A 3 11.33 -2.20 -11.49
C ASN A 3 10.81 -1.76 -12.86
N PRO A 4 9.58 -1.24 -12.96
CA PRO A 4 9.05 -0.73 -14.21
C PRO A 4 9.89 0.44 -14.72
N THR A 5 10.05 0.52 -16.03
CA THR A 5 10.80 1.57 -16.73
C THR A 5 9.93 2.41 -17.66
N THR A 6 8.70 1.97 -17.90
CA THR A 6 7.68 2.68 -18.68
C THR A 6 6.37 2.77 -17.92
N LYS A 7 5.54 3.74 -18.28
CA LYS A 7 4.18 3.89 -17.73
C LYS A 7 3.35 2.63 -17.92
N GLN A 8 3.43 2.01 -19.09
CA GLN A 8 2.70 0.77 -19.37
C GLN A 8 3.11 -0.37 -18.44
N GLU A 9 4.41 -0.55 -18.21
CA GLU A 9 4.93 -1.53 -17.25
C GLU A 9 4.50 -1.22 -15.82
N LEU A 10 4.50 0.08 -15.42
CA LEU A 10 4.05 0.50 -14.10
C LEU A 10 2.57 0.15 -13.90
N LEU A 11 1.70 0.53 -14.82
CA LEU A 11 0.27 0.23 -14.74
C LEU A 11 0.00 -1.28 -14.72
N ALA A 12 0.67 -2.04 -15.57
CA ALA A 12 0.57 -3.49 -15.58
C ALA A 12 1.01 -4.09 -14.23
N SER A 13 2.14 -3.63 -13.67
CA SER A 13 2.64 -4.13 -12.38
C SER A 13 1.72 -3.82 -11.20
N ILE A 14 1.06 -2.64 -11.22
CA ILE A 14 0.06 -2.26 -10.21
C ILE A 14 -1.16 -3.17 -10.31
N SER A 15 -1.71 -3.35 -11.51
CA SER A 15 -2.88 -4.21 -11.76
C SER A 15 -2.62 -5.66 -11.40
N ASP A 16 -1.50 -6.22 -11.85
CA ASP A 16 -1.10 -7.60 -11.57
C ASP A 16 -0.85 -7.85 -10.09
N GLY A 17 -0.25 -6.86 -9.41
CA GLY A 17 0.01 -6.93 -7.97
C GLY A 17 -1.30 -7.02 -7.19
N TYR A 18 -2.27 -6.17 -7.52
CA TYR A 18 -3.59 -6.15 -6.89
C TYR A 18 -4.40 -7.41 -7.20
N ALA A 19 -4.39 -7.88 -8.45
CA ALA A 19 -5.07 -9.12 -8.84
C ALA A 19 -4.55 -10.32 -8.04
N LYS A 20 -3.23 -10.43 -7.84
CA LYS A 20 -2.61 -11.47 -7.00
C LYS A 20 -3.00 -11.35 -5.53
N LEU A 21 -3.15 -10.13 -5.01
CA LEU A 21 -3.63 -9.90 -3.66
C LEU A 21 -5.08 -10.36 -3.52
N CYS A 22 -5.97 -9.97 -4.43
CA CYS A 22 -7.37 -10.41 -4.45
C CYS A 22 -7.52 -11.92 -4.56
N ASP A 23 -6.74 -12.56 -5.46
CA ASP A 23 -6.69 -14.02 -5.59
C ASP A 23 -6.27 -14.70 -4.28
N GLN A 24 -5.27 -14.17 -3.59
CA GLN A 24 -4.84 -14.73 -2.30
C GLN A 24 -5.88 -14.53 -1.19
N ILE A 25 -6.57 -13.38 -1.17
CA ILE A 25 -7.67 -13.12 -0.23
C ILE A 25 -8.82 -14.09 -0.50
N GLY A 26 -9.18 -14.31 -1.77
CA GLY A 26 -10.23 -15.25 -2.16
C GLY A 26 -9.95 -16.72 -1.83
N LYS A 27 -8.69 -17.08 -1.54
CA LYS A 27 -8.29 -18.43 -1.08
C LYS A 27 -8.40 -18.64 0.42
N LEU A 28 -8.68 -17.60 1.19
CA LEU A 28 -8.91 -17.70 2.62
C LEU A 28 -10.35 -18.19 2.88
N SER A 29 -10.53 -19.09 3.84
CA SER A 29 -11.87 -19.37 4.37
C SER A 29 -12.39 -18.16 5.17
N GLU A 30 -13.69 -18.13 5.47
CA GLU A 30 -14.28 -17.10 6.34
C GLU A 30 -13.58 -17.04 7.70
N GLU A 31 -13.28 -18.19 8.29
CA GLU A 31 -12.56 -18.30 9.56
C GLU A 31 -11.13 -17.76 9.44
N GLU A 32 -10.40 -18.13 8.37
CA GLU A 32 -9.06 -17.62 8.10
C GLU A 32 -9.06 -16.09 7.88
N ALA A 33 -10.07 -15.53 7.23
CA ALA A 33 -10.17 -14.11 6.92
C ALA A 33 -10.42 -13.23 8.17
N VAL A 34 -11.09 -13.77 9.21
CA VAL A 34 -11.36 -13.03 10.45
C VAL A 34 -10.35 -13.34 11.57
N ALA A 35 -9.56 -14.40 11.42
CA ALA A 35 -8.58 -14.79 12.42
C ALA A 35 -7.45 -13.78 12.57
N ALA A 36 -6.98 -13.61 13.81
CA ALA A 36 -5.84 -12.75 14.09
C ALA A 36 -4.54 -13.33 13.50
N PHE A 37 -3.68 -12.43 12.99
CA PHE A 37 -2.36 -12.82 12.49
C PHE A 37 -1.44 -13.26 13.62
N GLY A 38 -1.12 -14.53 13.72
CA GLY A 38 -0.26 -15.08 14.77
C GLY A 38 1.22 -14.63 14.70
N PHE A 39 1.59 -13.74 13.76
CA PHE A 39 2.91 -13.15 13.62
C PHE A 39 2.91 -11.63 13.92
N ALA A 40 1.77 -11.00 14.12
CA ALA A 40 1.65 -9.54 14.27
C ALA A 40 2.44 -9.00 15.48
N SER A 41 2.64 -9.81 16.51
CA SER A 41 3.44 -9.46 17.70
C SER A 41 4.94 -9.72 17.55
N ASP A 42 5.41 -10.21 16.40
CA ASP A 42 6.81 -10.56 16.16
C ASP A 42 7.35 -9.82 14.91
N PRO A 43 8.01 -8.66 15.08
CA PRO A 43 8.55 -7.88 13.97
C PRO A 43 9.52 -8.64 13.07
N LYS A 44 10.20 -9.68 13.60
CA LYS A 44 11.09 -10.52 12.80
C LYS A 44 10.34 -11.39 11.80
N LYS A 45 9.05 -11.66 12.05
CA LYS A 45 8.20 -12.50 11.19
C LYS A 45 7.38 -11.71 10.20
N CYS A 46 6.95 -10.49 10.54
CA CYS A 46 6.13 -9.66 9.66
C CYS A 46 6.91 -8.48 9.05
N GLY A 47 8.04 -8.09 9.63
CA GLY A 47 8.72 -6.84 9.34
C GLY A 47 8.09 -5.65 10.08
N VAL A 48 8.90 -4.63 10.33
CA VAL A 48 8.50 -3.48 11.16
C VAL A 48 7.28 -2.75 10.58
N ARG A 49 7.18 -2.66 9.26
CA ARG A 49 6.07 -2.02 8.55
C ARG A 49 4.70 -2.61 8.89
N TRP A 50 4.62 -3.92 9.15
CA TRP A 50 3.35 -4.65 9.33
C TRP A 50 3.07 -5.00 10.79
N GLN A 51 3.83 -4.46 11.73
CA GLN A 51 3.73 -4.82 13.15
C GLN A 51 2.40 -4.44 13.81
N TYR A 52 1.66 -3.49 13.23
CA TYR A 52 0.36 -3.05 13.74
C TYR A 52 -0.81 -3.74 13.05
N ASP A 53 -0.57 -4.48 11.96
CA ASP A 53 -1.59 -5.20 11.22
C ASP A 53 -1.90 -6.53 11.94
N ARG A 54 -2.96 -6.56 12.69
CA ARG A 54 -3.34 -7.70 13.54
C ARG A 54 -4.22 -8.72 12.82
N CYS A 55 -4.87 -8.33 11.73
CA CYS A 55 -5.78 -9.15 10.96
C CYS A 55 -5.85 -8.66 9.49
N LEU A 56 -6.60 -9.38 8.66
CA LEU A 56 -6.78 -9.01 7.25
C LEU A 56 -7.33 -7.59 7.09
N ARG A 57 -8.32 -7.17 7.91
CA ARG A 57 -8.84 -5.80 7.86
C ARG A 57 -7.73 -4.77 8.03
N ASP A 58 -6.90 -4.90 9.05
CA ASP A 58 -5.83 -3.93 9.35
C ASP A 58 -4.82 -3.85 8.19
N LEU A 59 -4.45 -4.99 7.61
CA LEU A 59 -3.59 -5.07 6.43
C LEU A 59 -4.18 -4.30 5.23
N LEU A 60 -5.47 -4.45 4.96
CA LEU A 60 -6.13 -3.77 3.84
C LEU A 60 -6.24 -2.26 4.09
N ILE A 61 -6.53 -1.85 5.31
CA ILE A 61 -6.57 -0.46 5.73
C ILE A 61 -5.18 0.19 5.62
N HIS A 62 -4.14 -0.49 6.06
CA HIS A 62 -2.77 -0.02 5.89
C HIS A 62 -2.46 0.27 4.41
N LEU A 63 -2.75 -0.67 3.52
CA LEU A 63 -2.58 -0.48 2.09
C LEU A 63 -3.40 0.70 1.55
N HIS A 64 -4.67 0.82 1.95
CA HIS A 64 -5.57 1.89 1.58
C HIS A 64 -5.03 3.27 2.00
N GLU A 65 -4.70 3.45 3.27
CA GLU A 65 -4.30 4.74 3.83
C GLU A 65 -2.97 5.25 3.21
N TRP A 66 -2.01 4.37 2.93
CA TRP A 66 -0.80 4.75 2.20
C TRP A 66 -1.08 5.21 0.76
N GLN A 67 -2.11 4.66 0.11
CA GLN A 67 -2.56 5.12 -1.20
C GLN A 67 -3.31 6.45 -1.10
N VAL A 68 -4.06 6.68 -0.03
CA VAL A 68 -4.67 7.99 0.27
C VAL A 68 -3.59 9.06 0.41
N LEU A 69 -2.53 8.80 1.17
CA LEU A 69 -1.38 9.71 1.27
C LEU A 69 -0.73 10.00 -0.10
N MET A 70 -0.62 8.98 -0.94
CA MET A 70 -0.08 9.15 -2.30
C MET A 70 -0.99 10.01 -3.18
N ARG A 71 -2.30 9.81 -3.10
CA ARG A 71 -3.28 10.65 -3.79
C ARG A 71 -3.14 12.11 -3.39
N ASP A 72 -3.10 12.37 -2.09
CA ASP A 72 -3.01 13.72 -1.53
C ASP A 72 -1.66 14.38 -1.88
N PHE A 73 -0.58 13.61 -1.90
CA PHE A 73 0.73 14.07 -2.35
C PHE A 73 0.70 14.51 -3.82
N VAL A 74 0.14 13.69 -4.71
CA VAL A 74 0.01 14.02 -6.14
C VAL A 74 -0.87 15.25 -6.33
N GLN A 75 -1.98 15.34 -5.60
CA GLN A 75 -2.88 16.49 -5.68
C GLN A 75 -2.18 17.78 -5.27
N ASN A 76 -1.47 17.79 -4.15
CA ASN A 76 -0.71 18.96 -3.69
C ASN A 76 0.34 19.41 -4.73
N ILE A 77 1.04 18.48 -5.39
CA ILE A 77 1.99 18.82 -6.46
C ILE A 77 1.27 19.52 -7.62
N ARG A 78 0.12 19.02 -8.05
CA ARG A 78 -0.66 19.56 -9.18
C ARG A 78 -1.26 20.93 -8.88
N GLU A 79 -1.64 21.18 -7.65
CA GLU A 79 -2.19 22.45 -7.18
C GLU A 79 -1.10 23.52 -6.94
N GLY A 80 0.17 23.17 -7.12
CA GLY A 80 1.29 24.09 -6.89
C GLY A 80 1.56 24.34 -5.40
N HIS A 81 1.06 23.49 -4.51
CA HIS A 81 1.26 23.51 -3.05
C HIS A 81 2.14 22.33 -2.62
N PRO A 82 3.41 22.27 -3.08
CA PRO A 82 4.22 21.10 -2.87
C PRO A 82 4.49 20.87 -1.38
N ARG A 83 3.95 19.79 -0.84
CA ARG A 83 4.25 19.27 0.51
C ARG A 83 5.06 18.00 0.37
N ASP A 84 5.78 17.64 1.42
CA ASP A 84 6.43 16.35 1.45
C ASP A 84 5.39 15.22 1.54
N TYR A 85 5.81 14.04 1.10
CA TYR A 85 4.95 12.87 1.08
C TYR A 85 4.46 12.47 2.48
N LEU A 86 5.35 12.49 3.47
CA LEU A 86 5.01 12.25 4.87
C LEU A 86 4.80 13.59 5.60
N PRO A 87 3.79 13.68 6.47
CA PRO A 87 3.65 14.78 7.40
C PRO A 87 4.94 14.97 8.24
N ASP A 88 5.28 16.22 8.57
CA ASP A 88 6.53 16.56 9.27
C ASP A 88 6.73 15.79 10.57
N GLU A 89 5.66 15.58 11.31
CA GLU A 89 5.63 14.86 12.58
C GLU A 89 6.02 13.38 12.44
N TYR A 90 5.76 12.75 11.26
CA TYR A 90 6.02 11.33 11.01
C TYR A 90 7.27 11.06 10.17
N ARG A 91 7.99 12.09 9.70
CA ARG A 91 9.18 11.90 8.86
C ARG A 91 10.26 11.03 9.49
N ARG A 92 10.42 11.11 10.82
CA ARG A 92 11.44 10.34 11.55
C ARG A 92 10.92 9.00 12.06
N ASN A 93 9.61 8.86 12.22
CA ASN A 93 8.98 7.67 12.77
C ASN A 93 7.60 7.42 12.14
N TYR A 94 7.59 7.02 10.87
CA TYR A 94 6.34 6.72 10.16
C TYR A 94 5.57 5.52 10.75
N HIS A 95 6.18 4.71 11.60
CA HIS A 95 5.50 3.61 12.27
C HIS A 95 4.46 4.07 13.29
N GLU A 96 4.64 5.25 13.89
CA GLU A 96 3.60 5.84 14.74
C GLU A 96 2.38 6.27 13.91
N MET A 97 2.62 6.72 12.68
CA MET A 97 1.53 6.98 11.74
C MET A 97 0.82 5.69 11.36
N ASP A 98 1.53 4.59 11.05
CA ASP A 98 0.91 3.29 10.76
C ASP A 98 -0.03 2.86 11.89
N LYS A 99 0.40 3.01 13.14
CA LYS A 99 -0.42 2.72 14.32
C LYS A 99 -1.70 3.57 14.34
N MET A 100 -1.57 4.88 14.18
CA MET A 100 -2.69 5.81 14.17
C MET A 100 -3.67 5.49 13.03
N LEU A 101 -3.17 5.19 11.83
CA LEU A 101 -4.00 4.85 10.68
C LEU A 101 -4.81 3.57 10.93
N VAL A 102 -4.22 2.54 11.50
CA VAL A 102 -4.93 1.30 11.87
C VAL A 102 -5.95 1.57 13.00
N GLU A 103 -5.59 2.34 14.02
CA GLU A 103 -6.49 2.70 15.14
C GLU A 103 -7.71 3.48 14.66
N LYS A 104 -7.56 4.41 13.71
CA LYS A 104 -8.66 5.18 13.09
C LYS A 104 -9.75 4.27 12.50
N HIS A 105 -9.38 3.08 12.04
CA HIS A 105 -10.27 2.14 11.36
C HIS A 105 -10.70 0.93 12.21
N GLN A 106 -10.60 1.00 13.55
CA GLN A 106 -10.94 -0.14 14.41
C GLN A 106 -12.40 -0.59 14.30
N GLN A 107 -13.31 0.30 13.90
CA GLN A 107 -14.74 0.00 13.69
C GLN A 107 -15.09 -0.28 12.22
N THR A 108 -14.12 -0.22 11.30
CA THR A 108 -14.37 -0.47 9.88
C THR A 108 -14.55 -1.96 9.64
N PRO A 109 -15.70 -2.42 9.08
CA PRO A 109 -15.91 -3.82 8.72
C PRO A 109 -14.91 -4.29 7.66
N LEU A 110 -14.64 -5.61 7.62
CA LEU A 110 -13.70 -6.19 6.64
C LEU A 110 -14.14 -5.92 5.19
N ASP A 111 -15.42 -6.03 4.89
CA ASP A 111 -15.90 -5.79 3.52
C ASP A 111 -15.78 -4.32 3.11
N GLU A 112 -15.94 -3.41 4.07
CA GLU A 112 -15.69 -1.99 3.84
C GLU A 112 -14.18 -1.73 3.61
N ALA A 113 -13.29 -2.38 4.36
CA ALA A 113 -11.85 -2.29 4.13
C ALA A 113 -11.44 -2.79 2.73
N LYS A 114 -12.07 -3.88 2.24
CA LYS A 114 -11.89 -4.38 0.86
C LYS A 114 -12.34 -3.33 -0.16
N ARG A 115 -13.51 -2.73 0.04
CA ARG A 115 -14.09 -1.70 -0.83
C ARG A 115 -13.20 -0.45 -0.88
N LEU A 116 -12.73 0.02 0.27
CA LEU A 116 -11.84 1.18 0.39
C LEU A 116 -10.52 0.95 -0.36
N LEU A 117 -9.90 -0.22 -0.18
CA LEU A 117 -8.68 -0.55 -0.91
C LEU A 117 -8.91 -0.66 -2.42
N GLN A 118 -10.03 -1.23 -2.86
CA GLN A 118 -10.38 -1.28 -4.28
C GLN A 118 -10.48 0.14 -4.86
N GLN A 119 -11.17 1.04 -4.20
CA GLN A 119 -11.32 2.43 -4.65
C GLN A 119 -9.97 3.14 -4.79
N THR A 120 -9.12 3.05 -3.76
CA THR A 120 -7.80 3.70 -3.86
C THR A 120 -6.88 3.02 -4.86
N HIS A 121 -6.99 1.70 -5.07
CA HIS A 121 -6.27 1.02 -6.13
C HIS A 121 -6.65 1.56 -7.52
N GLU A 122 -7.94 1.72 -7.81
CA GLU A 122 -8.44 2.30 -9.05
C GLU A 122 -7.98 3.77 -9.22
N GLU A 123 -7.94 4.54 -8.11
CA GLU A 123 -7.36 5.87 -8.10
C GLU A 123 -5.87 5.86 -8.43
N MET A 124 -5.09 4.93 -7.87
CA MET A 124 -3.66 4.81 -8.18
C MET A 124 -3.40 4.54 -9.64
N LEU A 125 -4.19 3.65 -10.28
CA LEU A 125 -4.09 3.40 -11.71
C LEU A 125 -4.41 4.65 -12.53
N ARG A 126 -5.50 5.35 -12.21
CA ARG A 126 -5.91 6.58 -12.89
C ARG A 126 -4.86 7.68 -12.73
N LEU A 127 -4.34 7.87 -11.51
CA LEU A 127 -3.31 8.87 -11.23
C LEU A 127 -2.01 8.56 -11.96
N ALA A 128 -1.49 7.33 -11.86
CA ALA A 128 -0.28 6.92 -12.58
C ALA A 128 -0.44 7.05 -14.10
N GLY A 129 -1.60 6.68 -14.64
CA GLY A 129 -1.93 6.83 -16.07
C GLY A 129 -1.96 8.26 -16.59
N SER A 130 -2.20 9.24 -15.69
CA SER A 130 -2.31 10.65 -16.06
C SER A 130 -0.95 11.39 -16.17
N PHE A 131 0.16 10.75 -15.80
CA PHE A 131 1.52 11.28 -15.96
C PHE A 131 2.11 10.84 -17.31
N THR A 132 3.09 11.59 -17.81
CA THR A 132 3.96 11.16 -18.91
C THR A 132 5.05 10.22 -18.39
N ASP A 133 5.75 9.50 -19.29
CA ASP A 133 6.92 8.69 -18.90
C ASP A 133 8.03 9.57 -18.29
N GLU A 134 8.26 10.76 -18.84
CA GLU A 134 9.22 11.70 -18.33
C GLU A 134 8.91 12.12 -16.89
N GLU A 135 7.67 12.49 -16.59
CA GLU A 135 7.22 12.86 -15.26
C GLU A 135 7.34 11.71 -14.25
N LEU A 136 7.06 10.47 -14.70
CA LEU A 136 7.12 9.29 -13.86
C LEU A 136 8.55 8.86 -13.54
N PHE A 137 9.45 8.84 -14.51
CA PHE A 137 10.73 8.15 -14.39
C PHE A 137 11.94 9.08 -14.23
N THR A 138 11.81 10.38 -14.53
CA THR A 138 12.88 11.33 -14.25
C THR A 138 12.99 11.59 -12.76
N LYS A 139 14.17 11.31 -12.20
CA LYS A 139 14.46 11.59 -10.79
C LYS A 139 14.46 13.09 -10.53
N GLY A 140 13.76 13.52 -9.47
CA GLY A 140 13.69 14.93 -9.09
C GLY A 140 12.89 15.78 -10.07
N TYR A 141 12.10 15.21 -10.97
CA TYR A 141 11.23 15.96 -11.89
C TYR A 141 10.35 16.95 -11.11
N TYR A 142 9.71 16.46 -10.08
CA TYR A 142 9.02 17.28 -9.09
C TYR A 142 9.96 17.54 -7.91
N LYS A 143 10.06 18.79 -7.47
CA LYS A 143 10.95 19.19 -6.37
C LYS A 143 10.81 18.31 -5.12
N ASN A 144 9.58 17.91 -4.81
CA ASN A 144 9.25 17.13 -3.62
C ASN A 144 9.49 15.63 -3.77
N THR A 145 9.90 15.14 -4.95
CA THR A 145 10.39 13.78 -5.11
C THR A 145 11.90 13.65 -4.84
N TYR A 146 12.58 14.76 -4.58
CA TYR A 146 14.02 14.83 -4.26
C TYR A 146 14.88 14.08 -5.29
N THR A 147 15.60 13.05 -4.85
CA THR A 147 16.45 12.20 -5.69
C THR A 147 15.72 10.97 -6.24
N THR A 148 14.42 10.87 -5.99
CA THR A 148 13.56 9.73 -6.35
C THR A 148 12.66 10.10 -7.53
N SER A 149 12.13 9.11 -8.23
CA SER A 149 11.14 9.30 -9.30
C SER A 149 9.71 9.15 -8.77
N MET A 150 8.73 9.77 -9.44
CA MET A 150 7.31 9.61 -9.10
C MET A 150 6.88 8.13 -9.21
N ALA A 151 7.38 7.39 -10.21
CA ALA A 151 7.11 5.96 -10.36
C ALA A 151 7.55 5.15 -9.13
N ALA A 152 8.68 5.49 -8.51
CA ALA A 152 9.13 4.82 -7.29
C ALA A 152 8.17 5.02 -6.11
N TYR A 153 7.55 6.20 -6.00
CA TYR A 153 6.48 6.43 -5.00
C TYR A 153 5.27 5.54 -5.28
N PHE A 154 4.77 5.47 -6.53
CA PHE A 154 3.68 4.56 -6.89
C PHE A 154 4.02 3.10 -6.55
N VAL A 155 5.21 2.62 -6.91
CA VAL A 155 5.66 1.25 -6.59
C VAL A 155 5.68 1.01 -5.07
N SER A 156 6.10 2.01 -4.28
CA SER A 156 6.22 1.88 -2.81
C SER A 156 4.87 1.75 -2.09
N VAL A 157 3.76 2.22 -2.69
CA VAL A 157 2.42 2.15 -2.10
C VAL A 157 1.49 1.15 -2.79
N THR A 158 1.93 0.52 -3.87
CA THR A 158 1.14 -0.45 -4.65
C THR A 158 1.87 -1.78 -4.81
N THR A 159 2.66 -1.94 -5.87
CA THR A 159 3.25 -3.21 -6.30
C THR A 159 4.08 -3.88 -5.21
N SER A 160 4.95 -3.12 -4.53
CA SER A 160 5.80 -3.65 -3.47
C SER A 160 4.99 -4.13 -2.25
N PRO A 161 4.11 -3.31 -1.64
CA PRO A 161 3.31 -3.76 -0.49
C PRO A 161 2.27 -4.83 -0.87
N TYR A 162 1.68 -4.82 -2.08
CA TYR A 162 0.80 -5.92 -2.50
C TYR A 162 1.55 -7.27 -2.50
N GLY A 163 2.77 -7.29 -3.04
CA GLY A 163 3.58 -8.51 -3.04
C GLY A 163 3.98 -8.98 -1.64
N GLN A 164 4.21 -8.05 -0.71
CA GLN A 164 4.48 -8.37 0.70
C GLN A 164 3.23 -8.89 1.40
N ALA A 165 2.08 -8.24 1.20
CA ALA A 165 0.78 -8.66 1.74
C ALA A 165 0.43 -10.10 1.31
N VAL A 166 0.62 -10.45 0.03
CA VAL A 166 0.42 -11.82 -0.46
C VAL A 166 1.29 -12.83 0.30
N LYS A 167 2.56 -12.50 0.59
CA LYS A 167 3.44 -13.39 1.36
C LYS A 167 2.97 -13.55 2.81
N LEU A 168 2.54 -12.46 3.45
CA LEU A 168 1.99 -12.49 4.80
C LEU A 168 0.72 -13.34 4.87
N LEU A 169 -0.21 -13.17 3.94
CA LEU A 169 -1.45 -13.95 3.87
C LEU A 169 -1.20 -15.44 3.64
N LYS A 170 -0.24 -15.80 2.78
CA LYS A 170 0.19 -17.20 2.61
C LYS A 170 0.76 -17.78 3.91
N THR A 171 1.53 -17.00 4.65
CA THR A 171 2.07 -17.43 5.95
C THR A 171 0.98 -17.60 6.99
N HIS A 172 0.02 -16.68 7.04
CA HIS A 172 -1.14 -16.75 7.91
C HIS A 172 -1.96 -18.01 7.62
N GLN A 173 -2.34 -18.22 6.36
CA GLN A 173 -3.11 -19.39 5.92
C GLN A 173 -2.46 -20.72 6.31
N LYS A 174 -1.12 -20.83 6.12
CA LYS A 174 -0.40 -22.04 6.55
C LYS A 174 -0.42 -22.28 8.07
N LYS A 175 -0.56 -21.22 8.88
CA LYS A 175 -0.65 -21.34 10.34
C LYS A 175 -2.05 -21.73 10.79
N CYS A 176 -3.08 -21.20 10.15
CA CYS A 176 -4.48 -21.55 10.45
C CYS A 176 -4.80 -23.03 10.14
N ARG A 177 -4.10 -23.61 9.15
CA ARG A 177 -4.31 -24.99 8.68
C ARG A 177 -3.44 -26.04 9.39
N LYS A 178 -2.66 -25.67 10.38
CA LYS A 178 -1.87 -26.57 11.25
C LYS A 178 -2.57 -26.84 12.55
#